data_98417b186bacb95d7e707d0b2d7222c3
#
_entry.id   98417b186bacb95d7e707d0b2d7222c3
#
_cell.length_a   1.000
_cell.length_b   1.000
_cell.length_c   1.000
_cell.angle_alpha   90.00
_cell.angle_beta   90.00
_cell.angle_gamma   90.00
#
_symmetry.space_group_name_H-M   'P 1'
#
loop_
_entity.id
_entity.type
_entity.pdbx_description
1 polymer ?
#
loop_
_entity_poly.entity_id
_entity_poly.type
_entity_poly.pdbx_seq_one_letter_code
_entity_poly.pdbx_strand_id
1 'polypeptide(L)'
;MDLEYRRVDFQPEEIKLLDFDNLTLNEKHYILAIDATACESLDISYKNYEEGKLSLYKDKGIWKTYYSQDGKIYNEKSYENLSRACEYILSLTEEAARYVHYDLILDRNYDEEIINNGIENIKERYKTSKKAL
;
A
#
# COMPACT_ATOMS: atom_id res chain seq x y z
N MET A 1 22.13 14.41 -6.16
CA MET A 1 22.12 13.03 -5.65
C MET A 1 21.23 12.17 -6.53
N ASP A 2 21.79 11.08 -7.03
CA ASP A 2 21.03 10.19 -7.90
C ASP A 2 20.16 9.25 -7.06
N LEU A 3 18.88 9.17 -7.41
CA LEU A 3 18.00 8.21 -6.78
C LEU A 3 18.25 6.83 -7.38
N GLU A 4 18.27 5.84 -6.52
CA GLU A 4 18.37 4.47 -7.01
C GLU A 4 17.08 4.09 -7.72
N TYR A 5 17.21 3.53 -8.90
CA TYR A 5 16.06 3.08 -9.65
C TYR A 5 16.40 1.87 -10.50
N ARG A 6 15.37 1.14 -10.90
CA ARG A 6 15.47 0.15 -11.95
C ARG A 6 14.32 0.31 -12.92
N ARG A 7 14.59 0.00 -14.16
CA ARG A 7 13.57 0.10 -15.21
C ARG A 7 12.64 -1.10 -15.12
N VAL A 8 11.34 -0.83 -15.24
CA VAL A 8 10.31 -1.87 -15.30
C VAL A 8 9.40 -1.55 -16.48
N ASP A 9 9.49 -2.28 -17.54
CA ASP A 9 8.68 -2.01 -18.73
C ASP A 9 7.41 -2.86 -18.67
N PHE A 10 6.60 -2.63 -17.65
CA PHE A 10 5.35 -3.38 -17.48
C PHE A 10 4.40 -3.15 -18.64
N GLN A 11 3.97 -4.22 -19.25
CA GLN A 11 2.83 -4.16 -20.16
C GLN A 11 1.54 -4.00 -19.33
N PRO A 12 0.47 -3.44 -19.92
CA PRO A 12 -0.76 -3.24 -19.14
C PRO A 12 -1.27 -4.49 -18.43
N GLU A 13 -1.14 -5.66 -19.04
CA GLU A 13 -1.59 -6.92 -18.45
C GLU A 13 -0.71 -7.39 -17.29
N GLU A 14 0.48 -6.82 -17.15
CA GLU A 14 1.40 -7.16 -16.05
C GLU A 14 1.18 -6.29 -14.82
N ILE A 15 0.38 -5.22 -14.95
CA ILE A 15 0.06 -4.34 -13.83
C ILE A 15 -1.10 -4.96 -13.06
N LYS A 16 -0.85 -5.29 -11.81
CA LYS A 16 -1.80 -6.03 -10.98
C LYS A 16 -2.04 -5.35 -9.65
N LEU A 17 -3.26 -5.48 -9.19
CA LEU A 17 -3.61 -5.06 -7.83
C LEU A 17 -3.13 -6.11 -6.84
N LEU A 18 -2.73 -5.66 -5.65
CA LEU A 18 -2.39 -6.53 -4.54
C LEU A 18 -3.48 -7.58 -4.34
N ASP A 19 -3.07 -8.83 -4.16
CA ASP A 19 -4.01 -9.94 -3.95
C ASP A 19 -4.49 -9.95 -2.50
N PHE A 20 -5.44 -9.07 -2.21
CA PHE A 20 -5.97 -8.88 -0.86
C PHE A 20 -6.57 -10.16 -0.27
N ASP A 21 -7.16 -11.01 -1.13
CA ASP A 21 -7.85 -12.19 -0.66
C ASP A 21 -6.89 -13.24 -0.08
N ASN A 22 -5.62 -13.18 -0.44
CA ASN A 22 -4.59 -14.08 0.08
C ASN A 22 -3.80 -13.51 1.24
N LEU A 23 -4.18 -12.33 1.74
CA LEU A 23 -3.56 -11.75 2.93
C LEU A 23 -4.15 -12.38 4.19
N THR A 24 -3.35 -12.46 5.24
CA THR A 24 -3.86 -12.86 6.56
C THR A 24 -4.76 -11.76 7.11
N LEU A 25 -5.60 -12.11 8.07
CA LEU A 25 -6.44 -11.12 8.73
C LEU A 25 -5.60 -10.01 9.38
N ASN A 26 -4.48 -10.38 9.96
CA ASN A 26 -3.56 -9.42 10.57
C ASN A 26 -2.98 -8.45 9.53
N GLU A 27 -2.57 -8.97 8.37
CA GLU A 27 -2.09 -8.12 7.28
C GLU A 27 -3.17 -7.17 6.79
N LYS A 28 -4.39 -7.67 6.64
CA LYS A 28 -5.54 -6.82 6.25
C LYS A 28 -5.75 -5.69 7.26
N HIS A 29 -5.61 -5.98 8.54
CA HIS A 29 -5.76 -4.96 9.58
C HIS A 29 -4.69 -3.87 9.45
N TYR A 30 -3.44 -4.24 9.19
CA TYR A 30 -2.37 -3.27 8.94
C TYR A 30 -2.67 -2.40 7.71
N ILE A 31 -3.19 -3.02 6.64
CA ILE A 31 -3.56 -2.27 5.43
C ILE A 31 -4.63 -1.23 5.77
N LEU A 32 -5.65 -1.61 6.53
CA LEU A 32 -6.69 -0.67 6.93
C LEU A 32 -6.11 0.50 7.74
N ALA A 33 -5.19 0.20 8.64
CA ALA A 33 -4.59 1.24 9.48
C ALA A 33 -3.76 2.22 8.66
N ILE A 34 -2.91 1.72 7.76
CA ILE A 34 -2.07 2.60 6.94
C ILE A 34 -2.91 3.36 5.91
N ASP A 35 -3.94 2.74 5.37
CA ASP A 35 -4.83 3.38 4.42
C ASP A 35 -5.54 4.56 5.05
N ALA A 36 -6.04 4.39 6.26
CA ALA A 36 -6.76 5.44 6.97
C ALA A 36 -5.87 6.61 7.40
N THR A 37 -4.57 6.38 7.54
CA THR A 37 -3.68 7.37 8.12
C THR A 37 -2.75 8.05 7.12
N ALA A 38 -2.43 7.40 5.99
CA ALA A 38 -1.41 7.92 5.09
C ALA A 38 -1.78 7.92 3.62
N CYS A 39 -2.84 7.21 3.22
CA CYS A 39 -3.16 7.01 1.81
C CYS A 39 -3.29 8.30 1.01
N GLU A 40 -4.05 9.26 1.53
CA GLU A 40 -4.30 10.51 0.81
C GLU A 40 -3.07 11.40 0.72
N SER A 41 -2.32 11.51 1.80
CA SER A 41 -1.19 12.44 1.85
C SER A 41 0.01 11.96 1.04
N LEU A 42 0.14 10.65 0.83
CA LEU A 42 1.30 10.08 0.14
C LEU A 42 0.96 9.45 -1.20
N ASP A 43 -0.29 9.53 -1.63
CA ASP A 43 -0.74 8.88 -2.87
C ASP A 43 -0.30 7.42 -2.95
N ILE A 44 -0.72 6.63 -1.97
CA ILE A 44 -0.36 5.22 -1.91
C ILE A 44 -1.18 4.43 -2.91
N SER A 45 -0.52 3.53 -3.64
CA SER A 45 -1.16 2.58 -4.54
C SER A 45 -0.88 1.16 -4.08
N TYR A 46 -1.87 0.29 -4.20
CA TYR A 46 -1.70 -1.15 -3.94
C TYR A 46 -1.48 -1.93 -5.23
N LYS A 47 -1.20 -1.23 -6.33
CA LYS A 47 -0.78 -1.88 -7.57
C LYS A 47 0.73 -2.04 -7.60
N ASN A 48 1.20 -3.02 -8.34
CA ASN A 48 2.65 -3.21 -8.51
C ASN A 48 3.30 -2.09 -9.33
N TYR A 49 2.51 -1.30 -10.03
CA TYR A 49 2.98 -0.08 -10.70
C TYR A 49 1.80 0.88 -10.88
N GLU A 50 1.97 2.11 -10.46
CA GLU A 50 1.02 3.17 -10.76
C GLU A 50 1.78 4.48 -10.84
N GLU A 51 1.69 5.14 -12.01
CA GLU A 51 2.45 6.35 -12.31
C GLU A 51 2.26 7.44 -11.27
N GLY A 52 3.39 7.96 -10.74
CA GLY A 52 3.36 9.06 -9.79
C GLY A 52 2.98 8.67 -8.36
N LYS A 53 2.91 7.38 -8.06
CA LYS A 53 2.45 6.92 -6.74
C LYS A 53 3.45 6.05 -6.02
N LEU A 54 3.31 6.03 -4.69
CA LEU A 54 4.09 5.15 -3.82
C LEU A 54 3.36 3.81 -3.72
N SER A 55 3.99 2.75 -4.22
CA SER A 55 3.39 1.42 -4.16
C SER A 55 3.71 0.73 -2.84
N LEU A 56 2.70 0.08 -2.28
CA LEU A 56 2.83 -0.89 -1.20
C LEU A 56 2.31 -2.21 -1.75
N TYR A 57 3.21 -3.16 -1.98
CA TYR A 57 2.86 -4.35 -2.72
C TYR A 57 3.61 -5.57 -2.19
N LYS A 58 2.96 -6.73 -2.25
CA LYS A 58 3.58 -7.99 -1.86
C LYS A 58 3.88 -8.80 -3.12
N ASP A 59 5.16 -9.01 -3.39
CA ASP A 59 5.61 -9.73 -4.57
C ASP A 59 6.39 -10.97 -4.14
N LYS A 60 5.91 -12.15 -4.53
CA LYS A 60 6.54 -13.43 -4.22
C LYS A 60 6.80 -13.59 -2.71
N GLY A 61 5.83 -13.19 -1.91
CA GLY A 61 5.90 -13.32 -0.46
C GLY A 61 6.67 -12.23 0.26
N ILE A 62 7.20 -11.25 -0.46
CA ILE A 62 8.01 -10.17 0.11
C ILE A 62 7.27 -8.84 -0.03
N TRP A 63 7.10 -8.13 1.07
CA TRP A 63 6.51 -6.79 1.05
C TRP A 63 7.53 -5.78 0.56
N LYS A 64 7.09 -4.87 -0.32
CA LYS A 64 7.95 -3.84 -0.90
C LYS A 64 7.26 -2.50 -0.92
N THR A 65 8.06 -1.45 -0.81
CA THR A 65 7.63 -0.07 -1.08
C THR A 65 8.55 0.51 -2.15
N TYR A 66 7.97 1.26 -3.08
CA TYR A 66 8.75 1.95 -4.11
C TYR A 66 7.89 3.01 -4.79
N TYR A 67 8.56 3.99 -5.40
CA TYR A 67 7.89 5.05 -6.15
C TYR A 67 7.96 4.73 -7.64
N SER A 68 6.84 4.90 -8.35
CA SER A 68 6.73 4.54 -9.77
C SER A 68 6.65 5.79 -10.64
N GLN A 69 7.51 5.90 -11.64
CA GLN A 69 7.45 7.01 -12.57
C GLN A 69 8.23 6.70 -13.85
N ASP A 70 7.64 7.01 -15.00
CA ASP A 70 8.29 6.92 -16.31
C ASP A 70 8.88 5.54 -16.61
N GLY A 71 8.17 4.48 -16.25
CA GLY A 71 8.62 3.11 -16.49
C GLY A 71 9.74 2.66 -15.57
N LYS A 72 9.94 3.37 -14.46
CA LYS A 72 10.98 3.05 -13.48
C LYS A 72 10.38 2.96 -12.10
N ILE A 73 11.01 2.17 -11.24
CA ILE A 73 10.69 2.21 -9.82
C ILE A 73 11.92 2.73 -9.07
N TYR A 74 11.65 3.62 -8.13
CA TYR A 74 12.67 4.33 -7.38
C TYR A 74 12.63 3.92 -5.92
N ASN A 75 13.82 3.89 -5.31
CA ASN A 75 13.96 3.72 -3.86
C ASN A 75 13.24 2.46 -3.35
N GLU A 76 13.40 1.37 -4.08
CA GLU A 76 12.78 0.10 -3.72
C GLU A 76 13.33 -0.44 -2.41
N LYS A 77 12.43 -0.76 -1.47
CA LYS A 77 12.77 -1.34 -0.19
C LYS A 77 11.97 -2.60 0.03
N SER A 78 12.59 -3.59 0.64
CA SER A 78 11.94 -4.87 0.95
C SER A 78 11.84 -5.05 2.46
N TYR A 79 10.77 -5.71 2.91
CA TYR A 79 10.48 -5.89 4.32
C TYR A 79 10.10 -7.34 4.60
N GLU A 80 10.52 -7.85 5.76
CA GLU A 80 10.15 -9.20 6.18
C GLU A 80 8.67 -9.30 6.54
N ASN A 81 8.10 -8.20 7.06
CA ASN A 81 6.69 -8.18 7.43
C ASN A 81 6.08 -6.82 7.12
N LEU A 82 4.75 -6.81 7.02
CA LEU A 82 4.00 -5.62 6.62
C LEU A 82 4.10 -4.48 7.64
N SER A 83 4.22 -4.80 8.93
CA SER A 83 4.30 -3.75 9.94
C SER A 83 5.49 -2.83 9.72
N ARG A 84 6.62 -3.37 9.28
CA ARG A 84 7.81 -2.58 8.98
C ARG A 84 7.60 -1.66 7.79
N ALA A 85 6.92 -2.17 6.75
CA ALA A 85 6.58 -1.34 5.60
C ALA A 85 5.67 -0.18 6.01
N CYS A 86 4.68 -0.44 6.85
CA CYS A 86 3.77 0.58 7.35
C CYS A 86 4.49 1.64 8.18
N GLU A 87 5.42 1.23 9.04
CA GLU A 87 6.22 2.17 9.83
C GLU A 87 7.04 3.09 8.92
N TYR A 88 7.63 2.54 7.88
CA TYR A 88 8.38 3.34 6.92
C TYR A 88 7.46 4.37 6.23
N ILE A 89 6.29 3.94 5.78
CA ILE A 89 5.34 4.84 5.13
C ILE A 89 4.93 5.98 6.08
N LEU A 90 4.64 5.65 7.34
CA LEU A 90 4.30 6.67 8.32
C LEU A 90 5.43 7.68 8.52
N SER A 91 6.67 7.22 8.49
CA SER A 91 7.83 8.11 8.66
C SER A 91 7.91 9.17 7.57
N LEU A 92 7.33 8.91 6.40
CA LEU A 92 7.32 9.86 5.30
C LEU A 92 6.28 10.97 5.50
N THR A 93 5.33 10.81 6.42
CA THR A 93 4.31 11.82 6.67
C THR A 93 4.82 12.97 7.55
N GLU A 94 5.83 12.71 8.35
CA GLU A 94 6.42 13.67 9.30
C GLU A 94 5.42 14.26 10.31
N GLU A 95 4.27 13.59 10.50
CA GLU A 95 3.24 14.05 11.42
C GLU A 95 3.05 13.04 12.56
N ALA A 96 3.41 13.46 13.78
CA ALA A 96 3.28 12.60 14.97
C ALA A 96 1.84 12.13 15.19
N ALA A 97 0.85 12.96 14.86
CA ALA A 97 -0.56 12.61 15.04
C ALA A 97 -0.95 11.37 14.23
N ARG A 98 -0.29 11.13 13.08
CA ARG A 98 -0.59 9.97 12.25
C ARG A 98 -0.16 8.66 12.92
N TYR A 99 0.94 8.68 13.66
CA TYR A 99 1.37 7.51 14.44
C TYR A 99 0.35 7.17 15.52
N VAL A 100 -0.16 8.18 16.21
CA VAL A 100 -1.18 7.98 17.25
C VAL A 100 -2.43 7.37 16.62
N HIS A 101 -2.90 7.92 15.51
CA HIS A 101 -4.10 7.43 14.83
C HIS A 101 -3.91 5.99 14.33
N TYR A 102 -2.76 5.72 13.75
CA TYR A 102 -2.40 4.38 13.28
C TYR A 102 -2.43 3.36 14.42
N ASP A 103 -1.79 3.70 15.55
CA ASP A 103 -1.77 2.82 16.72
C ASP A 103 -3.17 2.60 17.28
N LEU A 104 -4.01 3.63 17.30
CA LEU A 104 -5.38 3.50 17.78
C LEU A 104 -6.19 2.53 16.90
N ILE A 105 -6.00 2.57 15.59
CA ILE A 105 -6.70 1.65 14.69
C ILE A 105 -6.21 0.22 14.92
N LEU A 106 -4.91 0.01 15.06
CA LEU A 106 -4.36 -1.32 15.32
C LEU A 106 -4.80 -1.90 16.66
N ASP A 107 -4.95 -1.04 17.67
CA ASP A 107 -5.37 -1.46 19.00
C ASP A 107 -6.85 -1.81 19.09
N ARG A 108 -7.65 -1.45 18.08
CA ARG A 108 -9.05 -1.80 18.06
C ARG A 108 -9.24 -3.29 17.77
N ASN A 109 -10.13 -3.88 18.52
CA ASN A 109 -10.41 -5.31 18.35
C ASN A 109 -11.51 -5.50 17.29
N TYR A 110 -11.16 -5.26 16.03
CA TYR A 110 -12.08 -5.43 14.92
C TYR A 110 -12.32 -6.92 14.68
N ASP A 111 -13.59 -7.29 14.44
CA ASP A 111 -13.89 -8.66 14.04
C ASP A 111 -13.57 -8.85 12.54
N GLU A 112 -13.57 -10.11 12.12
CA GLU A 112 -13.23 -10.48 10.76
C GLU A 112 -14.13 -9.79 9.72
N GLU A 113 -15.41 -9.66 10.00
CA GLU A 113 -16.36 -9.04 9.10
C GLU A 113 -16.03 -7.57 8.86
N ILE A 114 -15.72 -6.83 9.93
CA ILE A 114 -15.36 -5.41 9.83
C ILE A 114 -14.09 -5.25 8.99
N ILE A 115 -13.08 -6.08 9.24
CA ILE A 115 -11.82 -6.02 8.51
C ILE A 115 -12.05 -6.33 7.03
N ASN A 116 -12.77 -7.39 6.72
CA ASN A 116 -13.02 -7.77 5.33
C ASN A 116 -13.85 -6.73 4.59
N ASN A 117 -14.83 -6.11 5.26
CA ASN A 117 -15.60 -5.02 4.65
C ASN A 117 -14.72 -3.81 4.34
N GLY A 118 -13.79 -3.48 5.22
CA GLY A 118 -12.82 -2.42 4.97
C GLY A 118 -11.95 -2.69 3.76
N ILE A 119 -11.49 -3.93 3.62
CA ILE A 119 -10.68 -4.32 2.45
C ILE A 119 -11.52 -4.25 1.16
N GLU A 120 -12.77 -4.68 1.20
CA GLU A 120 -13.65 -4.57 0.03
C GLU A 120 -13.84 -3.12 -0.40
N ASN A 121 -13.94 -2.19 0.55
CA ASN A 121 -14.03 -0.77 0.24
C ASN A 121 -12.77 -0.26 -0.47
N ILE A 122 -11.60 -0.72 -0.06
CA ILE A 122 -10.36 -0.38 -0.74
C ILE A 122 -10.37 -0.92 -2.17
N LYS A 123 -10.75 -2.18 -2.34
CA LYS A 123 -10.82 -2.81 -3.67
C LYS A 123 -11.78 -2.04 -4.60
N GLU A 124 -12.91 -1.56 -4.06
CA GLU A 124 -13.89 -0.81 -4.85
C GLU A 124 -13.33 0.47 -5.44
N ARG A 125 -12.39 1.13 -4.78
CA ARG A 125 -11.78 2.34 -5.33
C ARG A 125 -11.12 2.08 -6.68
N TYR A 126 -10.52 0.91 -6.84
CA TYR A 126 -9.85 0.56 -8.11
C TYR A 126 -10.84 0.20 -9.20
N LYS A 127 -11.97 -0.41 -8.85
CA LYS A 127 -13.03 -0.71 -9.82
C LYS A 127 -13.72 0.57 -10.31
N THR A 128 -14.05 1.47 -9.38
CA THR A 128 -14.73 2.73 -9.69
C THR A 128 -13.89 3.58 -10.63
N SER A 129 -12.57 3.61 -10.40
CA SER A 129 -11.64 4.34 -11.26
C SER A 129 -11.72 3.87 -12.71
N LYS A 130 -11.89 2.57 -12.95
CA LYS A 130 -12.05 2.03 -14.31
C LYS A 130 -13.37 2.44 -14.93
N LYS A 131 -14.42 2.51 -14.15
CA LYS A 131 -15.76 2.88 -14.64
C LYS A 131 -15.88 4.36 -15.01
N ALA A 132 -15.05 5.18 -14.42
CA ALA A 132 -15.06 6.63 -14.67
C ALA A 132 -14.54 6.98 -16.06
N LEU A 133 -13.98 6.04 -16.75
CA LEU A 133 -13.53 6.24 -18.12
C LEU A 133 -14.68 5.95 -19.09
#